data_cc5a39546a50cc4ba144bee1fda43cfd
#
_entry.id   cc5a39546a50cc4ba144bee1fda43cfd
#
_cell.length_a   1.000
_cell.length_b   1.000
_cell.length_c   1.000
_cell.angle_alpha   90.00
_cell.angle_beta   90.00
_cell.angle_gamma   90.00
#
_symmetry.space_group_name_H-M   'P 1'
#
loop_
_entity.id
_entity.type
_entity.pdbx_description
1 polymer ?
#
loop_
_entity_poly.entity_id
_entity_poly.type
_entity_poly.pdbx_seq_one_letter_code
_entity_poly.pdbx_strand_id
1 'polypeptide(L)'
;MMSYLSQTRSALVQQTGGESAADDGTIMWDRQNLYPVVSKNGEWRQIVLEDGHADFMLTSDITPAAANTAYKITYDAPVGNDGITQGTPASRIVFEEAGQYVISFSAQISSTSASTVHFYFWPSVNGTDVADSAMTTALHQNNATLVTSRTQIFTLAANDYLEVNYMVDSTSGFLNYTAASSPVPAIPSSTLAITRLHG
;
A
#
# COMPACT_ATOMS: atom_id res chain seq x y z
N MET A 1 -17.50 -14.91 42.49
CA MET A 1 -16.65 -14.14 41.53
C MET A 1 -15.33 -14.83 41.18
N MET A 2 -14.78 -15.72 42.01
CA MET A 2 -13.53 -16.45 41.72
C MET A 2 -13.69 -17.63 40.72
N SER A 3 -14.88 -18.20 40.57
CA SER A 3 -15.09 -19.33 39.64
C SER A 3 -15.07 -18.93 38.18
N TYR A 4 -15.48 -17.72 37.86
CA TYR A 4 -15.52 -17.23 36.48
C TYR A 4 -14.12 -17.03 35.88
N LEU A 5 -13.18 -16.48 36.68
CA LEU A 5 -11.79 -16.30 36.24
C LEU A 5 -11.01 -17.62 36.13
N SER A 6 -11.36 -18.65 36.91
CA SER A 6 -10.71 -19.95 36.83
C SER A 6 -11.18 -20.74 35.60
N GLN A 7 -12.47 -20.63 35.24
CA GLN A 7 -12.99 -21.25 34.00
C GLN A 7 -12.42 -20.58 32.74
N THR A 8 -12.30 -19.26 32.74
CA THR A 8 -11.67 -18.54 31.63
C THR A 8 -10.20 -18.92 31.49
N ARG A 9 -9.47 -19.07 32.58
CA ARG A 9 -8.07 -19.54 32.55
C ARG A 9 -7.94 -21.00 32.08
N SER A 10 -8.84 -21.89 32.46
CA SER A 10 -8.83 -23.26 31.98
C SER A 10 -9.15 -23.36 30.51
N ALA A 11 -10.09 -22.58 30.00
CA ALA A 11 -10.43 -22.52 28.59
C ALA A 11 -9.26 -21.98 27.74
N LEU A 12 -8.58 -20.92 28.21
CA LEU A 12 -7.37 -20.39 27.57
C LEU A 12 -6.19 -21.37 27.51
N VAL A 13 -6.23 -22.42 28.32
CA VAL A 13 -5.12 -23.38 28.47
C VAL A 13 -5.28 -24.62 27.59
N GLN A 14 -6.49 -24.95 27.11
CA GLN A 14 -6.78 -26.25 26.52
C GLN A 14 -6.89 -26.31 24.99
N GLN A 15 -6.81 -25.19 24.26
CA GLN A 15 -6.99 -25.27 22.83
C GLN A 15 -5.71 -25.70 22.11
N THR A 16 -5.73 -26.92 21.61
CA THR A 16 -4.85 -27.45 20.57
C THR A 16 -5.67 -27.54 19.29
N GLY A 17 -5.46 -26.70 18.32
CA GLY A 17 -6.22 -26.57 17.08
C GLY A 17 -7.10 -27.75 16.65
N GLY A 18 -8.35 -27.50 16.32
CA GLY A 18 -9.33 -28.47 15.84
C GLY A 18 -10.60 -28.62 16.69
N GLU A 19 -10.73 -27.88 17.80
CA GLU A 19 -11.98 -27.86 18.58
C GLU A 19 -13.03 -26.97 17.88
N SER A 20 -14.30 -27.38 18.00
CA SER A 20 -15.41 -26.54 17.52
C SER A 20 -15.43 -25.19 18.26
N ALA A 21 -15.77 -24.14 17.57
CA ALA A 21 -15.89 -22.82 18.17
C ALA A 21 -16.96 -22.82 19.27
N ALA A 22 -16.68 -22.12 20.34
CA ALA A 22 -17.62 -21.84 21.41
C ALA A 22 -18.69 -20.82 20.96
N ASP A 23 -19.52 -20.36 21.88
CA ASP A 23 -20.48 -19.30 21.61
C ASP A 23 -19.79 -18.03 21.05
N ASP A 24 -20.49 -17.35 20.15
CA ASP A 24 -19.98 -16.13 19.52
C ASP A 24 -19.51 -15.10 20.55
N GLY A 25 -18.36 -14.51 20.29
CA GLY A 25 -17.71 -13.54 21.18
C GLY A 25 -16.80 -14.17 22.25
N THR A 26 -16.71 -15.50 22.35
CA THR A 26 -15.73 -16.14 23.23
C THR A 26 -14.31 -15.85 22.72
N ILE A 27 -13.46 -15.32 23.58
CA ILE A 27 -12.06 -15.03 23.27
C ILE A 27 -11.17 -16.08 23.92
N MET A 28 -10.25 -16.64 23.16
CA MET A 28 -9.27 -17.62 23.61
C MET A 28 -7.89 -17.31 23.06
N TRP A 29 -6.87 -17.89 23.70
CA TRP A 29 -5.49 -17.84 23.19
C TRP A 29 -5.19 -19.12 22.41
N ASP A 30 -4.93 -19.01 21.12
CA ASP A 30 -4.43 -20.11 20.32
C ASP A 30 -2.95 -20.34 20.65
N ARG A 31 -2.68 -21.45 21.33
CA ARG A 31 -1.32 -21.80 21.78
C ARG A 31 -0.43 -22.36 20.69
N GLN A 32 -1.01 -22.89 19.64
CA GLN A 32 -0.26 -23.44 18.52
C GLN A 32 0.31 -22.32 17.66
N ASN A 33 -0.50 -21.26 17.44
CA ASN A 33 -0.16 -20.15 16.56
C ASN A 33 0.24 -18.88 17.34
N LEU A 34 0.12 -18.91 18.70
CA LEU A 34 0.55 -17.83 19.60
C LEU A 34 -0.17 -16.49 19.43
N TYR A 35 -1.49 -16.51 19.11
CA TYR A 35 -2.30 -15.31 19.01
C TYR A 35 -3.68 -15.48 19.68
N PRO A 36 -4.37 -14.38 20.04
CA PRO A 36 -5.74 -14.43 20.52
C PRO A 36 -6.70 -14.73 19.36
N VAL A 37 -7.73 -15.54 19.63
CA VAL A 37 -8.81 -15.86 18.69
C VAL A 37 -10.16 -15.53 19.30
N VAL A 38 -11.14 -15.19 18.47
CA VAL A 38 -12.53 -15.00 18.85
C VAL A 38 -13.42 -15.98 18.10
N SER A 39 -14.39 -16.57 18.79
CA SER A 39 -15.43 -17.36 18.14
C SER A 39 -16.43 -16.45 17.42
N LYS A 40 -16.69 -16.72 16.15
CA LYS A 40 -17.70 -16.00 15.33
C LYS A 40 -18.30 -16.95 14.31
N ASN A 41 -19.63 -17.11 14.34
CA ASN A 41 -20.38 -17.97 13.41
C ASN A 41 -19.88 -19.43 13.41
N GLY A 42 -19.54 -19.98 14.55
CA GLY A 42 -19.08 -21.37 14.69
C GLY A 42 -17.62 -21.61 14.28
N GLU A 43 -16.84 -20.57 14.01
CA GLU A 43 -15.42 -20.64 13.66
C GLU A 43 -14.56 -19.82 14.61
N TRP A 44 -13.33 -20.29 14.85
CA TRP A 44 -12.32 -19.49 15.52
C TRP A 44 -11.62 -18.57 14.52
N ARG A 45 -11.65 -17.27 14.77
CA ARG A 45 -10.99 -16.25 13.97
C ARG A 45 -9.90 -15.57 14.76
N GLN A 46 -8.76 -15.39 14.16
CA GLN A 46 -7.67 -14.62 14.75
C GLN A 46 -8.14 -13.21 15.07
N ILE A 47 -7.82 -12.72 16.27
CA ILE A 47 -7.89 -11.29 16.57
C ILE A 47 -6.61 -10.70 16.03
N VAL A 48 -6.69 -10.09 14.85
CA VAL A 48 -5.57 -9.37 14.27
C VAL A 48 -5.48 -8.03 14.99
N LEU A 49 -4.38 -7.81 15.68
CA LEU A 49 -4.08 -6.54 16.38
C LEU A 49 -3.27 -5.59 15.51
N GLU A 50 -2.81 -6.07 14.36
CA GLU A 50 -1.97 -5.33 13.43
C GLU A 50 -2.66 -5.26 12.07
N ASP A 51 -2.84 -4.03 11.60
CA ASP A 51 -3.33 -3.75 10.26
C ASP A 51 -2.13 -3.72 9.31
N GLY A 52 -2.12 -4.56 8.30
CA GLY A 52 -1.09 -4.53 7.27
C GLY A 52 -0.92 -3.11 6.72
N HIS A 53 0.29 -2.59 6.76
CA HIS A 53 0.61 -1.25 6.26
C HIS A 53 1.98 -1.20 5.64
N ALA A 54 2.19 -0.24 4.75
CA ALA A 54 3.49 0.10 4.22
C ALA A 54 3.51 1.53 3.68
N ASP A 55 4.67 2.16 3.74
CA ASP A 55 4.94 3.46 3.12
C ASP A 55 6.19 3.34 2.22
N PHE A 56 6.02 3.66 0.95
CA PHE A 56 7.07 3.64 -0.06
C PHE A 56 7.33 5.06 -0.55
N MET A 57 8.59 5.39 -0.72
CA MET A 57 9.03 6.68 -1.25
C MET A 57 9.97 6.48 -2.42
N LEU A 58 10.03 7.48 -3.29
CA LEU A 58 11.05 7.59 -4.32
C LEU A 58 11.84 8.87 -4.06
N THR A 59 13.14 8.74 -3.76
CA THR A 59 14.02 9.85 -3.37
C THR A 59 14.99 10.25 -4.48
N SER A 60 14.54 10.10 -5.73
CA SER A 60 15.28 10.51 -6.94
C SER A 60 14.32 11.02 -8.01
N ASP A 61 14.86 11.78 -8.97
CA ASP A 61 14.10 12.17 -10.16
C ASP A 61 13.86 10.95 -11.07
N ILE A 62 12.72 10.92 -11.74
CA ILE A 62 12.50 10.02 -12.88
C ILE A 62 12.17 10.86 -14.12
N THR A 63 13.07 10.81 -15.11
CA THR A 63 12.84 11.38 -16.43
C THR A 63 12.50 10.24 -17.42
N PRO A 64 11.37 10.32 -18.15
CA PRO A 64 11.01 9.30 -19.13
C PRO A 64 12.01 9.30 -20.28
N ALA A 65 12.42 8.11 -20.74
CA ALA A 65 13.33 7.97 -21.88
C ALA A 65 12.66 8.34 -23.21
N ALA A 66 11.33 8.20 -23.30
CA ALA A 66 10.54 8.55 -24.48
C ALA A 66 9.17 9.11 -24.09
N ALA A 67 8.66 10.06 -24.87
CA ALA A 67 7.30 10.55 -24.76
C ALA A 67 6.27 9.48 -25.14
N ASN A 68 5.08 9.57 -24.57
CA ASN A 68 3.95 8.67 -24.85
C ASN A 68 4.27 7.18 -24.66
N THR A 69 5.19 6.89 -23.74
CA THR A 69 5.59 5.53 -23.39
C THR A 69 5.30 5.29 -21.90
N ALA A 70 4.68 4.16 -21.60
CA ALA A 70 4.38 3.78 -20.23
C ALA A 70 5.64 3.25 -19.52
N TYR A 71 5.87 3.74 -18.32
CA TYR A 71 6.93 3.32 -17.40
C TYR A 71 6.33 2.97 -16.04
N LYS A 72 7.05 2.20 -15.26
CA LYS A 72 6.69 1.85 -13.89
C LYS A 72 7.52 2.68 -12.90
N ILE A 73 6.87 3.15 -11.84
CA ILE A 73 7.58 3.80 -10.75
C ILE A 73 8.27 2.72 -9.92
N THR A 74 9.58 2.88 -9.73
CA THR A 74 10.39 2.00 -8.88
C THR A 74 10.67 2.73 -7.59
N TYR A 75 10.10 2.25 -6.49
CA TYR A 75 10.26 2.86 -5.18
C TYR A 75 11.55 2.42 -4.50
N ASP A 76 12.03 3.23 -3.55
CA ASP A 76 13.06 2.83 -2.60
C ASP A 76 12.49 1.77 -1.62
N ALA A 77 13.35 1.22 -0.75
CA ALA A 77 12.89 0.28 0.27
C ALA A 77 11.81 0.93 1.17
N PRO A 78 10.80 0.16 1.59
CA PRO A 78 9.70 0.71 2.39
C PRO A 78 10.17 1.21 3.75
N VAL A 79 9.51 2.26 4.23
CA VAL A 79 9.67 2.78 5.59
C VAL A 79 8.53 2.23 6.45
N GLY A 80 8.81 1.18 7.21
CA GLY A 80 7.78 0.44 7.95
C GLY A 80 6.89 -0.37 7.01
N ASN A 81 6.84 -1.66 7.21
CA ASN A 81 5.98 -2.56 6.45
C ASN A 81 5.53 -3.71 7.35
N ASP A 82 4.26 -4.06 7.19
CA ASP A 82 3.65 -5.23 7.80
C ASP A 82 2.72 -5.88 6.77
N GLY A 83 3.00 -7.12 6.40
CA GLY A 83 2.22 -7.88 5.42
C GLY A 83 2.21 -7.31 3.99
N ILE A 84 3.00 -6.26 3.71
CA ILE A 84 3.14 -5.62 2.39
C ILE A 84 4.60 -5.38 2.12
N THR A 85 5.15 -6.01 1.07
CA THR A 85 6.59 -6.03 0.81
C THR A 85 6.93 -5.52 -0.59
N GLN A 86 8.18 -5.11 -0.77
CA GLN A 86 8.69 -4.78 -2.10
C GLN A 86 9.13 -6.05 -2.83
N GLY A 87 8.61 -6.26 -4.04
CA GLY A 87 8.93 -7.41 -4.87
C GLY A 87 10.14 -7.21 -5.79
N THR A 88 10.29 -8.12 -6.74
CA THR A 88 11.28 -8.04 -7.81
C THR A 88 10.54 -8.09 -9.15
N PRO A 89 10.69 -7.07 -10.04
CA PRO A 89 11.45 -5.82 -9.85
C PRO A 89 10.88 -4.92 -8.74
N ALA A 90 11.65 -3.95 -8.27
CA ALA A 90 11.29 -3.05 -7.18
C ALA A 90 10.12 -2.08 -7.48
N SER A 91 9.52 -2.15 -8.65
CA SER A 91 8.24 -1.52 -8.99
C SER A 91 7.03 -2.27 -8.41
N ARG A 92 7.21 -3.55 -8.04
CA ARG A 92 6.14 -4.41 -7.52
C ARG A 92 6.00 -4.23 -6.03
N ILE A 93 4.78 -4.01 -5.59
CA ILE A 93 4.37 -4.00 -4.20
C ILE A 93 3.52 -5.24 -3.98
N VAL A 94 3.98 -6.17 -3.18
CA VAL A 94 3.38 -7.51 -2.97
C VAL A 94 2.58 -7.50 -1.67
N PHE A 95 1.37 -8.04 -1.73
CA PHE A 95 0.44 -8.17 -0.60
C PHE A 95 0.45 -9.61 -0.10
N GLU A 96 0.95 -9.85 1.10
CA GLU A 96 1.09 -11.21 1.66
C GLU A 96 -0.26 -11.82 2.02
N GLU A 97 -1.25 -10.99 2.32
CA GLU A 97 -2.58 -11.42 2.72
C GLU A 97 -3.67 -10.89 1.79
N ALA A 98 -4.74 -11.68 1.63
CA ALA A 98 -5.94 -11.22 0.95
C ALA A 98 -6.69 -10.18 1.78
N GLY A 99 -7.30 -9.19 1.14
CA GLY A 99 -8.07 -8.17 1.86
C GLY A 99 -8.44 -6.96 1.01
N GLN A 100 -9.03 -5.98 1.69
CA GLN A 100 -9.23 -4.65 1.14
C GLN A 100 -8.13 -3.72 1.62
N TYR A 101 -7.59 -2.93 0.71
CA TYR A 101 -6.49 -2.02 0.96
C TYR A 101 -6.83 -0.61 0.49
N VAL A 102 -6.64 0.37 1.37
CA VAL A 102 -6.61 1.78 0.97
C VAL A 102 -5.21 2.08 0.47
N ILE A 103 -5.10 2.54 -0.76
CA ILE A 103 -3.84 2.88 -1.40
C ILE A 103 -3.88 4.35 -1.80
N SER A 104 -2.99 5.14 -1.21
CA SER A 104 -2.82 6.57 -1.48
C SER A 104 -1.52 6.79 -2.23
N PHE A 105 -1.63 7.21 -3.47
CA PHE A 105 -0.52 7.57 -4.34
C PHE A 105 -0.37 9.08 -4.41
N SER A 106 0.86 9.59 -4.40
CA SER A 106 1.17 10.95 -4.81
C SER A 106 2.45 11.02 -5.64
N ALA A 107 2.52 12.00 -6.55
CA ALA A 107 3.72 12.31 -7.30
C ALA A 107 3.93 13.82 -7.37
N GLN A 108 5.17 14.25 -7.13
CA GLN A 108 5.62 15.60 -7.39
C GLN A 108 6.15 15.65 -8.83
N ILE A 109 5.47 16.39 -9.70
CA ILE A 109 5.78 16.50 -11.10
C ILE A 109 6.36 17.88 -11.43
N SER A 110 7.28 17.91 -12.40
CA SER A 110 7.84 19.18 -12.92
C SER A 110 8.11 19.06 -14.43
N SER A 111 8.38 20.19 -15.06
CA SER A 111 8.72 20.24 -16.49
C SER A 111 9.71 21.35 -16.80
N THR A 112 10.62 21.09 -17.72
CA THR A 112 11.54 22.10 -18.31
C THR A 112 10.98 22.75 -19.57
N SER A 113 9.72 22.48 -19.94
CA SER A 113 9.07 23.05 -21.12
C SER A 113 8.20 24.24 -20.74
N ALA A 114 8.18 25.27 -21.58
CA ALA A 114 7.20 26.34 -21.51
C ALA A 114 5.83 25.95 -22.11
N SER A 115 5.78 24.87 -22.89
CA SER A 115 4.53 24.31 -23.42
C SER A 115 3.88 23.39 -22.38
N THR A 116 2.57 23.19 -22.52
CA THR A 116 1.83 22.25 -21.69
C THR A 116 2.41 20.85 -21.79
N VAL A 117 2.60 20.21 -20.65
CA VAL A 117 3.04 18.82 -20.55
C VAL A 117 2.02 18.05 -19.72
N HIS A 118 1.51 16.94 -20.25
CA HIS A 118 0.54 16.09 -19.58
C HIS A 118 1.21 14.87 -18.97
N PHE A 119 0.84 14.60 -17.73
CA PHE A 119 1.25 13.43 -16.97
C PHE A 119 0.03 12.54 -16.75
N TYR A 120 0.21 11.25 -16.94
CA TYR A 120 -0.80 10.23 -16.74
C TYR A 120 -0.29 9.20 -15.74
N PHE A 121 -1.14 8.80 -14.78
CA PHE A 121 -0.82 7.78 -13.79
C PHE A 121 -1.97 6.79 -13.67
N TRP A 122 -1.65 5.51 -13.53
CA TRP A 122 -2.63 4.47 -13.30
C TRP A 122 -1.99 3.26 -12.61
N PRO A 123 -2.74 2.53 -11.74
CA PRO A 123 -2.28 1.29 -11.16
C PRO A 123 -2.47 0.12 -12.12
N SER A 124 -1.62 -0.89 -11.97
CA SER A 124 -1.84 -2.24 -12.51
C SER A 124 -1.74 -3.27 -11.39
N VAL A 125 -2.56 -4.32 -11.46
CA VAL A 125 -2.53 -5.46 -10.55
C VAL A 125 -2.15 -6.70 -11.35
N ASN A 126 -1.15 -7.43 -10.89
CA ASN A 126 -0.60 -8.61 -11.57
C ASN A 126 -0.25 -8.36 -13.06
N GLY A 127 0.22 -7.14 -13.35
CA GLY A 127 0.58 -6.70 -14.70
C GLY A 127 -0.59 -6.31 -15.60
N THR A 128 -1.82 -6.33 -15.08
CA THR A 128 -3.02 -5.90 -15.83
C THR A 128 -3.45 -4.52 -15.34
N ASP A 129 -3.60 -3.57 -16.27
CA ASP A 129 -4.06 -2.22 -15.95
C ASP A 129 -5.47 -2.24 -15.36
N VAL A 130 -5.67 -1.49 -14.28
CA VAL A 130 -6.98 -1.38 -13.63
C VAL A 130 -7.87 -0.45 -14.46
N ALA A 131 -9.01 -0.95 -14.92
CA ALA A 131 -9.95 -0.18 -15.71
C ALA A 131 -10.43 1.08 -14.95
N ASP A 132 -10.62 2.19 -15.68
CA ASP A 132 -11.15 3.48 -15.18
C ASP A 132 -10.36 4.08 -14.00
N SER A 133 -9.08 3.66 -13.84
CA SER A 133 -8.22 4.10 -12.75
C SER A 133 -7.23 5.21 -13.12
N ALA A 134 -7.08 5.52 -14.40
CA ALA A 134 -6.12 6.52 -14.83
C ALA A 134 -6.51 7.94 -14.36
N MET A 135 -5.48 8.72 -14.02
CA MET A 135 -5.62 10.17 -13.80
C MET A 135 -4.65 10.92 -14.68
N THR A 136 -5.00 12.16 -15.01
CA THR A 136 -4.13 13.08 -15.77
C THR A 136 -3.97 14.40 -15.04
N THR A 137 -2.79 14.97 -15.17
CA THR A 137 -2.46 16.31 -14.66
C THR A 137 -1.60 17.02 -15.69
N ALA A 138 -1.86 18.33 -15.92
CA ALA A 138 -1.14 19.12 -16.88
C ALA A 138 -0.33 20.23 -16.19
N LEU A 139 0.92 20.43 -16.59
CA LEU A 139 1.75 21.58 -16.27
C LEU A 139 1.80 22.52 -17.46
N HIS A 140 1.55 23.82 -17.20
CA HIS A 140 1.47 24.86 -18.24
C HIS A 140 2.65 25.85 -18.18
N GLN A 141 3.63 25.60 -17.32
CA GLN A 141 4.70 26.56 -17.06
C GLN A 141 6.05 25.84 -16.88
N ASN A 142 7.09 26.43 -17.43
CA ASN A 142 8.47 25.98 -17.22
C ASN A 142 8.87 26.08 -15.74
N ASN A 143 9.54 25.05 -15.25
CA ASN A 143 10.00 24.93 -13.86
C ASN A 143 8.89 25.02 -12.79
N ALA A 144 7.61 24.87 -13.19
CA ALA A 144 6.54 24.69 -12.23
C ALA A 144 6.63 23.30 -11.62
N THR A 145 6.29 23.21 -10.33
CA THR A 145 6.16 21.95 -9.62
C THR A 145 4.73 21.83 -9.09
N LEU A 146 4.14 20.66 -9.25
CA LEU A 146 2.79 20.35 -8.79
C LEU A 146 2.77 18.97 -8.16
N VAL A 147 2.00 18.82 -7.10
CA VAL A 147 1.70 17.49 -6.53
C VAL A 147 0.35 17.03 -7.05
N THR A 148 0.34 15.84 -7.62
CA THR A 148 -0.89 15.13 -8.00
C THR A 148 -1.05 13.90 -7.11
N SER A 149 -2.29 13.57 -6.74
CA SER A 149 -2.55 12.44 -5.84
C SER A 149 -3.88 11.78 -6.12
N ARG A 150 -3.98 10.50 -5.76
CA ARG A 150 -5.22 9.72 -5.79
C ARG A 150 -5.21 8.68 -4.68
N THR A 151 -6.37 8.50 -4.05
CA THR A 151 -6.63 7.39 -3.12
C THR A 151 -7.69 6.48 -3.69
N GLN A 152 -7.47 5.18 -3.64
CA GLN A 152 -8.41 4.14 -4.10
C GLN A 152 -8.42 2.97 -3.13
N ILE A 153 -9.53 2.21 -3.15
CA ILE A 153 -9.65 0.95 -2.40
C ILE A 153 -9.54 -0.19 -3.41
N PHE A 154 -8.69 -1.16 -3.08
CA PHE A 154 -8.47 -2.37 -3.87
C PHE A 154 -8.87 -3.60 -3.04
N THR A 155 -9.52 -4.57 -3.69
CA THR A 155 -9.67 -5.92 -3.15
C THR A 155 -8.63 -6.79 -3.81
N LEU A 156 -7.67 -7.29 -3.03
CA LEU A 156 -6.51 -8.04 -3.51
C LEU A 156 -6.48 -9.43 -2.87
N ALA A 157 -6.02 -10.41 -3.63
CA ALA A 157 -5.74 -11.75 -3.12
C ALA A 157 -4.35 -11.80 -2.48
N ALA A 158 -4.09 -12.84 -1.68
CA ALA A 158 -2.75 -13.09 -1.15
C ALA A 158 -1.76 -13.32 -2.31
N ASN A 159 -0.60 -12.70 -2.22
CA ASN A 159 0.47 -12.67 -3.23
C ASN A 159 0.14 -11.91 -4.52
N ASP A 160 -0.96 -11.16 -4.58
CA ASP A 160 -1.13 -10.16 -5.62
C ASP A 160 -0.05 -9.10 -5.50
N TYR A 161 0.32 -8.49 -6.63
CA TYR A 161 1.18 -7.32 -6.63
C TYR A 161 0.55 -6.15 -7.38
N LEU A 162 0.81 -4.95 -6.88
CA LEU A 162 0.44 -3.68 -7.50
C LEU A 162 1.69 -2.98 -8.03
N GLU A 163 1.56 -2.32 -9.16
CA GLU A 163 2.55 -1.40 -9.71
C GLU A 163 1.85 -0.09 -10.08
N VAL A 164 2.53 1.03 -9.92
CA VAL A 164 2.07 2.33 -10.40
C VAL A 164 2.76 2.64 -11.72
N ASN A 165 1.97 2.79 -12.76
CA ASN A 165 2.45 3.19 -14.08
C ASN A 165 2.36 4.70 -14.23
N TYR A 166 3.27 5.27 -15.03
CA TYR A 166 3.19 6.67 -15.46
C TYR A 166 3.54 6.80 -16.95
N MET A 167 3.01 7.82 -17.59
CA MET A 167 3.34 8.24 -18.95
C MET A 167 3.37 9.76 -18.98
N VAL A 168 4.25 10.32 -19.80
CA VAL A 168 4.33 11.76 -20.06
C VAL A 168 4.31 11.98 -21.59
N ASP A 169 3.59 12.99 -22.04
CA ASP A 169 3.50 13.30 -23.49
C ASP A 169 4.74 14.05 -24.02
N SER A 170 5.68 14.41 -23.14
CA SER A 170 6.94 15.07 -23.48
C SER A 170 8.06 14.62 -22.56
N THR A 171 9.26 14.38 -23.10
CA THR A 171 10.47 14.07 -22.30
C THR A 171 10.96 15.24 -21.44
N SER A 172 10.37 16.41 -21.59
CA SER A 172 10.61 17.57 -20.70
C SER A 172 9.91 17.45 -19.36
N GLY A 173 8.92 16.54 -19.22
CA GLY A 173 8.23 16.29 -17.97
C GLY A 173 8.94 15.18 -17.18
N PHE A 174 9.01 15.32 -15.86
CA PHE A 174 9.66 14.35 -14.97
C PHE A 174 9.03 14.35 -13.58
N LEU A 175 9.21 13.24 -12.85
CA LEU A 175 8.92 13.20 -11.42
C LEU A 175 10.10 13.85 -10.69
N ASN A 176 9.81 14.83 -9.84
CA ASN A 176 10.81 15.74 -9.29
C ASN A 176 11.07 15.46 -7.80
N TYR A 177 12.28 15.04 -7.47
CA TYR A 177 12.78 15.01 -6.12
C TYR A 177 13.38 16.37 -5.74
N THR A 178 13.12 16.84 -4.53
CA THR A 178 13.73 18.07 -4.03
C THR A 178 14.58 17.75 -2.80
N ALA A 179 15.87 18.02 -2.89
CA ALA A 179 16.78 17.83 -1.76
C ALA A 179 16.43 18.76 -0.58
N ALA A 180 16.77 18.33 0.63
CA ALA A 180 16.55 19.14 1.83
C ALA A 180 17.26 20.48 1.75
N SER A 181 16.54 21.54 2.15
CA SER A 181 17.08 22.91 2.28
C SER A 181 16.49 23.53 3.55
N SER A 182 17.34 23.70 4.58
CA SER A 182 16.90 24.17 5.90
C SER A 182 16.02 25.42 5.83
N PRO A 183 14.85 25.44 6.51
CA PRO A 183 14.33 24.45 7.46
C PRO A 183 13.49 23.33 6.80
N VAL A 184 13.41 23.25 5.48
CA VAL A 184 12.54 22.32 4.73
C VAL A 184 13.27 20.97 4.56
N PRO A 185 12.67 19.83 4.98
CA PRO A 185 13.21 18.51 4.68
C PRO A 185 13.11 18.19 3.19
N ALA A 186 13.77 17.10 2.76
CA ALA A 186 13.67 16.62 1.39
C ALA A 186 12.23 16.23 1.03
N ILE A 187 11.86 16.44 -0.24
CA ILE A 187 10.54 16.13 -0.77
C ILE A 187 10.68 14.98 -1.77
N PRO A 188 10.07 13.82 -1.51
CA PRO A 188 10.08 12.69 -2.44
C PRO A 188 9.42 13.04 -3.77
N SER A 189 9.90 12.45 -4.86
CA SER A 189 9.27 12.58 -6.18
C SER A 189 7.97 11.78 -6.29
N SER A 190 7.84 10.71 -5.51
CA SER A 190 6.60 9.93 -5.38
C SER A 190 6.50 9.29 -4.01
N THR A 191 5.27 9.12 -3.53
CA THR A 191 4.96 8.34 -2.32
C THR A 191 3.79 7.39 -2.59
N LEU A 192 3.79 6.26 -1.90
CA LEU A 192 2.72 5.28 -1.95
C LEU A 192 2.47 4.75 -0.53
N ALA A 193 1.43 5.25 0.11
CA ALA A 193 1.00 4.81 1.44
C ALA A 193 -0.13 3.79 1.31
N ILE A 194 -0.01 2.69 2.03
CA ILE A 194 -0.94 1.56 1.95
C ILE A 194 -1.36 1.17 3.37
N THR A 195 -2.67 0.96 3.54
CA THR A 195 -3.23 0.43 4.79
C THR A 195 -4.30 -0.61 4.45
N ARG A 196 -4.23 -1.76 5.10
CA ARG A 196 -5.26 -2.80 5.02
C ARG A 196 -6.48 -2.38 5.82
N LEU A 197 -7.66 -2.52 5.22
CA LEU A 197 -8.92 -2.37 5.94
C LEU A 197 -9.26 -3.69 6.64
N HIS A 198 -9.77 -3.61 7.85
CA HIS A 198 -10.33 -4.79 8.52
C HIS A 198 -11.50 -5.36 7.72
N GLY A 199 -11.49 -6.66 7.50
CA GLY A 199 -12.58 -7.42 6.89
C GLY A 199 -13.44 -8.12 7.94
#